data_18aa854ffcd7da29a6d4a7992e53d963
#
_entry.id   18aa854ffcd7da29a6d4a7992e53d963
#
_cell.length_a   1.000
_cell.length_b   1.000
_cell.length_c   1.000
_cell.angle_alpha   90.00
_cell.angle_beta   90.00
_cell.angle_gamma   90.00
#
_symmetry.space_group_name_H-M   'P 1'
#
loop_
_entity.id
_entity.type
_entity.pdbx_description
1 polymer ?
#
loop_
_entity_poly.entity_id
_entity_poly.type
_entity_poly.pdbx_seq_one_letter_code
_entity_poly.pdbx_strand_id
1 'polypeptide(L)'
;MPDAQLYFLSDQYYIDFQDDKLMKNKDTIDGIAHSRPCFLAFPDAKNPAIYWLVPISSRYEKYQKIAQAKIEKYGRCNTIRFGTVLGRNAAFLIQNMCPVTAPYLTAYINKKAEPVRLDDRVVADITKNAREVLAIARRGAKVIFPDVFKIYQALEASL
;
A
#
# COMPACT_ATOMS: atom_id res chain seq x y z
N MET A 1 3.76 -13.92 -7.72
CA MET A 1 3.55 -12.65 -8.43
C MET A 1 4.88 -11.95 -8.62
N PRO A 2 5.08 -11.22 -9.72
CA PRO A 2 6.35 -10.55 -9.96
C PRO A 2 6.62 -9.47 -8.92
N ASP A 3 7.85 -9.40 -8.45
CA ASP A 3 8.30 -8.35 -7.55
C ASP A 3 8.32 -6.99 -8.27
N ALA A 4 8.24 -5.92 -7.50
CA ALA A 4 8.32 -4.54 -7.97
C ALA A 4 7.15 -4.07 -8.83
N GLN A 5 6.19 -4.92 -9.16
CA GLN A 5 5.04 -4.56 -9.99
C GLN A 5 3.96 -3.84 -9.17
N LEU A 6 3.31 -2.86 -9.80
CA LEU A 6 2.19 -2.14 -9.22
C LEU A 6 0.86 -2.74 -9.63
N TYR A 7 -0.15 -2.56 -8.79
CA TYR A 7 -1.49 -3.10 -8.97
C TYR A 7 -2.53 -2.05 -8.62
N PHE A 8 -3.74 -2.28 -9.14
CA PHE A 8 -4.94 -1.59 -8.66
C PHE A 8 -5.77 -2.55 -7.83
N LEU A 9 -6.38 -2.03 -6.78
CA LEU A 9 -7.29 -2.76 -5.92
C LEU A 9 -8.71 -2.58 -6.46
N SER A 10 -9.46 -3.68 -6.62
CA SER A 10 -10.83 -3.61 -7.15
C SER A 10 -11.78 -2.91 -6.18
N ASP A 11 -12.85 -2.32 -6.73
CA ASP A 11 -13.90 -1.69 -5.91
C ASP A 11 -14.59 -2.71 -5.00
N GLN A 12 -14.64 -3.97 -5.42
CA GLN A 12 -15.22 -5.04 -4.63
C GLN A 12 -14.55 -5.20 -3.26
N TYR A 13 -13.24 -4.96 -3.19
CA TYR A 13 -12.51 -4.99 -1.92
C TYR A 13 -13.09 -4.00 -0.91
N TYR A 14 -13.40 -2.79 -1.36
CA TYR A 14 -13.97 -1.74 -0.49
C TYR A 14 -15.43 -2.01 -0.13
N ILE A 15 -16.13 -2.79 -0.92
CA ILE A 15 -17.49 -3.24 -0.62
C ILE A 15 -17.45 -4.34 0.43
N ASP A 16 -16.53 -5.31 0.27
CA ASP A 16 -16.39 -6.44 1.17
C ASP A 16 -15.79 -6.04 2.52
N PHE A 17 -14.89 -5.05 2.53
CA PHE A 17 -14.17 -4.60 3.73
C PHE A 17 -14.38 -3.10 3.92
N GLN A 18 -15.44 -2.76 4.64
CA GLN A 18 -15.82 -1.37 4.88
C GLN A 18 -15.06 -0.82 6.09
N ASP A 19 -13.94 -0.19 5.81
CA ASP A 19 -13.10 0.47 6.80
C ASP A 19 -12.73 1.86 6.27
N ASP A 20 -13.13 2.91 6.98
CA ASP A 20 -12.93 4.30 6.55
C ASP A 20 -11.46 4.74 6.58
N LYS A 21 -10.58 3.93 7.16
CA LYS A 21 -9.13 4.18 7.16
C LYS A 21 -8.41 3.56 5.96
N LEU A 22 -9.10 2.74 5.16
CA LEU A 22 -8.55 2.26 3.90
C LEU A 22 -8.42 3.42 2.91
N MET A 23 -7.32 3.44 2.16
CA MET A 23 -7.11 4.42 1.10
C MET A 23 -7.87 3.98 -0.14
N LYS A 24 -9.06 4.54 -0.33
CA LYS A 24 -9.93 4.23 -1.46
C LYS A 24 -9.35 4.74 -2.78
N ASN A 25 -9.88 4.24 -3.89
CA ASN A 25 -9.60 4.79 -5.21
C ASN A 25 -9.95 6.28 -5.22
N LYS A 26 -9.19 7.05 -6.00
CA LYS A 26 -9.37 8.49 -6.07
C LYS A 26 -10.73 8.86 -6.65
N ASP A 27 -11.20 10.03 -6.23
CA ASP A 27 -12.38 10.65 -6.80
C ASP A 27 -12.18 10.99 -8.28
N THR A 28 -13.26 11.31 -8.94
CA THR A 28 -13.29 11.75 -10.34
C THR A 28 -12.53 13.08 -10.49
N ILE A 29 -11.57 13.12 -11.42
CA ILE A 29 -10.86 14.33 -11.82
C ILE A 29 -11.24 14.62 -13.27
N ASP A 30 -11.75 15.82 -13.56
CA ASP A 30 -12.20 16.24 -14.89
C ASP A 30 -13.16 15.24 -15.54
N GLY A 31 -14.06 14.67 -14.75
CA GLY A 31 -15.04 13.68 -15.21
C GLY A 31 -14.49 12.28 -15.42
N ILE A 32 -13.21 12.05 -15.14
CA ILE A 32 -12.55 10.75 -15.31
C ILE A 32 -12.27 10.13 -13.95
N ALA A 33 -12.72 8.89 -13.75
CA ALA A 33 -12.42 8.13 -12.56
C ALA A 33 -10.95 7.67 -12.58
N HIS A 34 -10.23 7.90 -11.48
CA HIS A 34 -8.83 7.49 -11.33
C HIS A 34 -8.71 6.45 -10.22
N SER A 35 -8.04 5.36 -10.53
CA SER A 35 -7.72 4.33 -9.55
C SER A 35 -6.39 4.65 -8.87
N ARG A 36 -6.28 4.28 -7.59
CA ARG A 36 -5.06 4.47 -6.82
C ARG A 36 -4.12 3.30 -7.07
N PRO A 37 -2.89 3.55 -7.59
CA PRO A 37 -1.91 2.48 -7.68
C PRO A 37 -1.43 2.04 -6.30
N CYS A 38 -1.09 0.78 -6.19
CA CYS A 38 -0.60 0.17 -4.95
C CYS A 38 0.60 -0.71 -5.24
N PHE A 39 1.50 -0.78 -4.26
CA PHE A 39 2.66 -1.66 -4.31
C PHE A 39 2.38 -2.95 -3.55
N LEU A 40 2.56 -4.08 -4.20
CA LEU A 40 2.45 -5.40 -3.57
C LEU A 40 3.79 -5.72 -2.90
N ALA A 41 3.88 -5.49 -1.60
CA ALA A 41 5.15 -5.51 -0.89
C ALA A 41 5.70 -6.93 -0.69
N PHE A 42 4.88 -7.83 -0.14
CA PHE A 42 5.32 -9.22 0.12
C PHE A 42 4.12 -10.12 0.44
N PRO A 43 4.26 -11.44 0.23
CA PRO A 43 3.28 -12.40 0.74
C PRO A 43 3.38 -12.49 2.26
N ASP A 44 2.26 -12.80 2.91
CA ASP A 44 2.27 -13.01 4.36
C ASP A 44 3.08 -14.27 4.71
N ALA A 45 3.88 -14.19 5.77
CA ALA A 45 4.76 -15.29 6.17
C ALA A 45 3.99 -16.53 6.61
N LYS A 46 2.84 -16.35 7.25
CA LYS A 46 2.00 -17.45 7.74
C LYS A 46 1.06 -17.98 6.67
N ASN A 47 0.52 -17.10 5.83
CA ASN A 47 -0.45 -17.46 4.80
C ASN A 47 -0.08 -16.80 3.46
N PRO A 48 0.74 -17.46 2.62
CA PRO A 48 1.30 -16.85 1.41
C PRO A 48 0.29 -16.48 0.33
N ALA A 49 -0.96 -16.93 0.43
CA ALA A 49 -2.03 -16.51 -0.48
C ALA A 49 -2.52 -15.09 -0.16
N ILE A 50 -2.16 -14.57 1.00
CA ILE A 50 -2.48 -13.20 1.41
C ILE A 50 -1.22 -12.35 1.23
N TYR A 51 -1.37 -11.21 0.56
CA TYR A 51 -0.29 -10.24 0.30
C TYR A 51 -0.54 -8.97 1.07
N TRP A 52 0.53 -8.27 1.42
CA TRP A 52 0.46 -6.95 2.03
C TRP A 52 0.65 -5.88 0.97
N LEU A 53 -0.33 -5.00 0.85
CA LEU A 53 -0.45 -4.00 -0.20
C LEU A 53 -0.28 -2.60 0.39
N VAL A 54 0.64 -1.81 -0.20
CA VAL A 54 0.93 -0.45 0.24
C VAL A 54 0.34 0.53 -0.76
N PRO A 55 -0.65 1.36 -0.36
CA PRO A 55 -1.23 2.34 -1.27
C PRO A 55 -0.27 3.49 -1.53
N ILE A 56 -0.38 4.08 -2.72
CA ILE A 56 0.49 5.14 -3.21
C ILE A 56 -0.32 6.42 -3.35
N SER A 57 0.23 7.54 -2.89
CA SER A 57 -0.37 8.86 -3.03
C SER A 57 0.50 9.77 -3.87
N SER A 58 -0.13 10.53 -4.77
CA SER A 58 0.53 11.58 -5.54
C SER A 58 0.75 12.87 -4.73
N ARG A 59 0.20 12.97 -3.54
CA ARG A 59 0.32 14.15 -2.66
C ARG A 59 1.66 14.15 -1.92
N TYR A 60 2.73 14.14 -2.67
CA TYR A 60 4.09 14.03 -2.19
C TYR A 60 4.45 15.07 -1.13
N GLU A 61 4.18 16.35 -1.41
CA GLU A 61 4.54 17.45 -0.51
C GLU A 61 3.79 17.38 0.83
N LYS A 62 2.51 17.02 0.79
CA LYS A 62 1.71 16.84 2.01
C LYS A 62 2.34 15.80 2.92
N TYR A 63 2.69 14.63 2.34
CA TYR A 63 3.24 13.54 3.14
C TYR A 63 4.70 13.74 3.53
N GLN A 64 5.46 14.54 2.76
CA GLN A 64 6.79 14.96 3.18
C GLN A 64 6.74 15.76 4.49
N LYS A 65 5.79 16.70 4.62
CA LYS A 65 5.61 17.49 5.83
C LYS A 65 5.24 16.61 7.03
N ILE A 66 4.33 15.65 6.82
CA ILE A 66 3.92 14.71 7.86
C ILE A 66 5.10 13.84 8.29
N ALA A 67 5.85 13.30 7.34
CA ALA A 67 7.01 12.47 7.63
C ALA A 67 8.09 13.25 8.36
N GLN A 68 8.36 14.50 7.95
CA GLN A 68 9.35 15.34 8.59
C GLN A 68 8.97 15.63 10.05
N ALA A 69 7.70 15.90 10.33
CA ALA A 69 7.22 16.11 11.70
C ALA A 69 7.44 14.85 12.56
N LYS A 70 7.25 13.67 12.00
CA LYS A 70 7.50 12.41 12.70
C LYS A 70 8.98 12.17 12.95
N ILE A 71 9.84 12.52 12.00
CA ILE A 71 11.30 12.42 12.15
C ILE A 71 11.78 13.35 13.29
N GLU A 72 11.26 14.58 13.34
CA GLU A 72 11.59 15.53 14.41
C GLU A 72 11.15 15.04 15.78
N LYS A 73 9.99 14.37 15.86
CA LYS A 73 9.43 13.88 17.12
C LYS A 73 10.03 12.55 17.57
N TYR A 74 10.26 11.61 16.64
CA TYR A 74 10.63 10.24 16.95
C TYR A 74 12.01 9.81 16.43
N GLY A 75 12.71 10.67 15.68
CA GLY A 75 14.02 10.38 15.11
C GLY A 75 13.97 9.66 13.77
N ARG A 76 12.82 9.12 13.38
CA ARG A 76 12.63 8.44 12.08
C ARG A 76 11.15 8.36 11.71
N CYS A 77 10.88 8.03 10.44
CA CYS A 77 9.54 7.74 9.96
C CYS A 77 9.58 6.51 9.04
N ASN A 78 9.12 5.37 9.53
CA ASN A 78 9.02 4.13 8.73
C ASN A 78 7.60 3.87 8.22
N THR A 79 6.63 4.71 8.54
CA THR A 79 5.23 4.54 8.16
C THR A 79 4.86 5.26 6.86
N ILE A 80 5.73 6.17 6.40
CA ILE A 80 5.60 6.88 5.12
C ILE A 80 6.96 6.86 4.45
N ARG A 81 7.03 6.28 3.24
CA ARG A 81 8.28 6.26 2.47
C ARG A 81 8.02 6.93 1.12
N PHE A 82 9.09 7.24 0.41
CA PHE A 82 9.01 8.01 -0.84
C PHE A 82 9.77 7.31 -1.96
N GLY A 83 9.29 7.53 -3.18
CA GLY A 83 9.92 7.03 -4.37
C GLY A 83 9.27 7.65 -5.60
N THR A 84 9.62 7.17 -6.78
CA THR A 84 9.04 7.65 -8.03
C THR A 84 8.21 6.56 -8.69
N VAL A 85 7.10 7.00 -9.30
CA VAL A 85 6.23 6.14 -10.11
C VAL A 85 6.05 6.84 -11.45
N LEU A 86 6.50 6.22 -12.53
CA LEU A 86 6.45 6.79 -13.87
C LEU A 86 7.08 8.20 -13.92
N GLY A 87 8.23 8.36 -13.25
CA GLY A 87 8.98 9.62 -13.23
C GLY A 87 8.43 10.70 -12.32
N ARG A 88 7.36 10.43 -11.56
CA ARG A 88 6.75 11.40 -10.63
C ARG A 88 7.00 10.98 -9.19
N ASN A 89 7.28 11.96 -8.34
CA ASN A 89 7.42 11.72 -6.90
C ASN A 89 6.12 11.24 -6.30
N ALA A 90 6.21 10.25 -5.42
CA ALA A 90 5.05 9.65 -4.77
C ALA A 90 5.37 9.28 -3.33
N ALA A 91 4.32 9.24 -2.50
CA ALA A 91 4.39 8.77 -1.12
C ALA A 91 3.80 7.36 -1.04
N PHE A 92 4.50 6.46 -0.37
CA PHE A 92 4.08 5.09 -0.12
C PHE A 92 3.59 5.00 1.33
N LEU A 93 2.29 4.79 1.49
CA LEU A 93 1.62 4.93 2.78
C LEU A 93 1.54 3.60 3.51
N ILE A 94 2.64 3.22 4.13
CA ILE A 94 2.73 1.99 4.93
C ILE A 94 1.72 2.02 6.08
N GLN A 95 1.47 3.21 6.64
CA GLN A 95 0.45 3.42 7.68
C GLN A 95 -0.98 3.05 7.24
N ASN A 96 -1.22 2.93 5.94
CA ASN A 96 -2.52 2.55 5.37
C ASN A 96 -2.46 1.22 4.62
N MET A 97 -1.40 0.43 4.80
CA MET A 97 -1.30 -0.86 4.11
C MET A 97 -2.40 -1.80 4.54
N CYS A 98 -2.75 -2.75 3.67
CA CYS A 98 -3.81 -3.70 3.93
C CYS A 98 -3.49 -5.07 3.34
N PRO A 99 -4.07 -6.13 3.91
CA PRO A 99 -3.92 -7.47 3.36
C PRO A 99 -4.89 -7.66 2.19
N VAL A 100 -4.48 -8.45 1.18
CA VAL A 100 -5.26 -8.67 -0.02
C VAL A 100 -4.97 -10.06 -0.59
N THR A 101 -5.94 -10.61 -1.32
CA THR A 101 -5.77 -11.83 -2.11
C THR A 101 -5.83 -11.51 -3.60
N ALA A 102 -5.26 -12.37 -4.44
CA ALA A 102 -5.10 -12.13 -5.86
C ALA A 102 -6.38 -11.76 -6.63
N PRO A 103 -7.57 -12.32 -6.34
CA PRO A 103 -8.80 -11.95 -7.06
C PRO A 103 -9.17 -10.46 -7.00
N TYR A 104 -8.71 -9.75 -5.99
CA TYR A 104 -8.98 -8.31 -5.85
C TYR A 104 -8.00 -7.42 -6.63
N LEU A 105 -6.96 -8.00 -7.25
CA LEU A 105 -5.88 -7.23 -7.86
C LEU A 105 -5.96 -7.21 -9.38
N THR A 106 -5.68 -6.03 -9.96
CA THR A 106 -5.49 -5.84 -11.40
C THR A 106 -4.13 -5.20 -11.62
N ALA A 107 -3.33 -5.77 -12.52
CA ALA A 107 -1.99 -5.25 -12.80
C ALA A 107 -2.06 -3.85 -13.41
N TYR A 108 -1.16 -2.95 -12.98
CA TYR A 108 -1.02 -1.63 -13.57
C TYR A 108 -0.13 -1.77 -14.81
N ILE A 109 -0.75 -1.61 -15.97
CA ILE A 109 -0.11 -1.73 -17.28
C ILE A 109 0.03 -0.33 -17.88
N ASN A 110 1.21 -0.01 -18.41
CA ASN A 110 1.46 1.28 -19.06
C ASN A 110 0.92 1.30 -20.51
N LYS A 111 1.09 2.44 -21.19
CA LYS A 111 0.60 2.62 -22.57
C LYS A 111 1.24 1.67 -23.58
N LYS A 112 2.40 1.08 -23.26
CA LYS A 112 3.10 0.12 -24.10
C LYS A 112 2.74 -1.33 -23.76
N ALA A 113 1.68 -1.55 -23.00
CA ALA A 113 1.23 -2.86 -22.50
C ALA A 113 2.29 -3.57 -21.64
N GLU A 114 3.14 -2.82 -20.95
CA GLU A 114 4.15 -3.35 -20.04
C GLU A 114 3.74 -3.10 -18.59
N PRO A 115 4.05 -4.02 -17.65
CA PRO A 115 3.77 -3.79 -16.23
C PRO A 115 4.54 -2.58 -15.71
N VAL A 116 3.88 -1.73 -14.92
CA VAL A 116 4.55 -0.63 -14.24
C VAL A 116 5.31 -1.20 -13.05
N ARG A 117 6.60 -0.90 -12.96
CA ARG A 117 7.50 -1.41 -11.94
C ARG A 117 8.19 -0.29 -11.19
N LEU A 118 8.59 -0.57 -9.95
CA LEU A 118 9.40 0.33 -9.15
C LEU A 118 10.88 0.02 -9.32
N ASP A 119 11.72 1.03 -9.04
CA ASP A 119 13.16 0.87 -8.89
C ASP A 119 13.49 -0.10 -7.75
N ASP A 120 14.54 -0.91 -7.92
CA ASP A 120 14.94 -1.90 -6.92
C ASP A 120 15.25 -1.30 -5.54
N ARG A 121 15.81 -0.11 -5.49
CA ARG A 121 16.10 0.59 -4.22
C ARG A 121 14.83 0.99 -3.51
N VAL A 122 13.83 1.45 -4.25
CA VAL A 122 12.52 1.81 -3.71
C VAL A 122 11.83 0.55 -3.16
N VAL A 123 11.86 -0.54 -3.93
CA VAL A 123 11.30 -1.83 -3.49
C VAL A 123 11.93 -2.27 -2.18
N ALA A 124 13.26 -2.26 -2.10
CA ALA A 124 13.99 -2.69 -0.90
C ALA A 124 13.64 -1.83 0.32
N ASP A 125 13.58 -0.51 0.14
CA ASP A 125 13.26 0.43 1.21
C ASP A 125 11.83 0.22 1.75
N ILE A 126 10.85 0.15 0.85
CA ILE A 126 9.45 0.01 1.24
C ILE A 126 9.20 -1.37 1.87
N THR A 127 9.73 -2.42 1.29
CA THR A 127 9.57 -3.79 1.81
C THR A 127 10.13 -3.91 3.22
N LYS A 128 11.33 -3.38 3.45
CA LYS A 128 11.95 -3.39 4.78
C LYS A 128 11.09 -2.66 5.80
N ASN A 129 10.67 -1.44 5.49
CA ASN A 129 9.88 -0.63 6.41
C ASN A 129 8.49 -1.21 6.64
N ALA A 130 7.85 -1.75 5.61
CA ALA A 130 6.55 -2.40 5.75
C ALA A 130 6.62 -3.63 6.67
N ARG A 131 7.68 -4.44 6.57
CA ARG A 131 7.89 -5.58 7.47
C ARG A 131 8.07 -5.15 8.92
N GLU A 132 8.84 -4.09 9.15
CA GLU A 132 9.04 -3.53 10.49
C GLU A 132 7.72 -3.03 11.09
N VAL A 133 6.95 -2.27 10.31
CA VAL A 133 5.66 -1.72 10.77
C VAL A 133 4.67 -2.85 11.05
N LEU A 134 4.59 -3.84 10.18
CA LEU A 134 3.70 -4.98 10.40
C LEU A 134 4.06 -5.76 11.67
N ALA A 135 5.35 -5.97 11.93
CA ALA A 135 5.80 -6.64 13.15
C ALA A 135 5.40 -5.87 14.41
N ILE A 136 5.54 -4.55 14.39
CA ILE A 136 5.13 -3.68 15.50
C ILE A 136 3.61 -3.72 15.69
N ALA A 137 2.85 -3.68 14.60
CA ALA A 137 1.40 -3.76 14.63
C ALA A 137 0.91 -5.09 15.24
N ARG A 138 1.58 -6.19 14.93
CA ARG A 138 1.26 -7.52 15.48
C ARG A 138 1.49 -7.60 16.99
N ARG A 139 2.33 -6.74 17.54
CA ARG A 139 2.55 -6.63 18.98
C ARG A 139 1.52 -5.76 19.69
N GLY A 140 0.54 -5.25 18.94
CA GLY A 140 -0.56 -4.47 19.48
C GLY A 140 -0.45 -2.95 19.30
N ALA A 141 0.64 -2.45 18.70
CA ALA A 141 0.77 -1.01 18.43
C ALA A 141 -0.16 -0.57 17.30
N LYS A 142 -0.78 0.60 17.44
CA LYS A 142 -1.68 1.17 16.43
C LYS A 142 -0.91 2.01 15.42
N VAL A 143 -0.04 1.36 14.64
CA VAL A 143 0.79 2.01 13.62
C VAL A 143 0.24 1.85 12.21
N ILE A 144 -0.74 0.98 12.02
CA ILE A 144 -1.47 0.80 10.76
C ILE A 144 -2.92 1.23 11.02
N PHE A 145 -3.43 2.17 10.24
CA PHE A 145 -4.70 2.83 10.53
C PHE A 145 -5.93 1.94 10.30
N PRO A 146 -6.06 1.19 9.18
CA PRO A 146 -7.18 0.27 9.04
C PRO A 146 -7.08 -0.88 10.03
N ASP A 147 -8.22 -1.51 10.33
CA ASP A 147 -8.24 -2.73 11.16
C ASP A 147 -7.86 -3.94 10.29
N VAL A 148 -6.57 -4.01 9.98
CA VAL A 148 -6.03 -4.97 9.00
C VAL A 148 -6.12 -6.42 9.46
N PHE A 149 -6.07 -6.67 10.76
CA PHE A 149 -6.14 -8.05 11.27
C PHE A 149 -7.56 -8.61 11.20
N LYS A 150 -8.57 -7.75 11.32
CA LYS A 150 -9.96 -8.14 11.06
C LYS A 150 -10.15 -8.52 9.59
N ILE A 151 -9.61 -7.71 8.67
CA ILE A 151 -9.64 -7.99 7.22
C ILE A 151 -8.87 -9.29 6.93
N TYR A 152 -7.69 -9.43 7.53
CA TYR A 152 -6.85 -10.62 7.38
C TYR A 152 -7.61 -11.89 7.76
N GLN A 153 -8.28 -11.88 8.91
CA GLN A 153 -9.08 -13.03 9.37
C GLN A 153 -10.20 -13.37 8.40
N ALA A 154 -10.88 -12.36 7.85
CA ALA A 154 -11.95 -12.56 6.87
C ALA A 154 -11.40 -13.15 5.56
N LEU A 155 -10.25 -12.68 5.09
CA LEU A 155 -9.59 -13.23 3.91
C LEU A 155 -9.14 -14.69 4.14
N GLU A 156 -8.56 -14.96 5.29
CA GLU A 156 -8.11 -16.30 5.66
C GLU A 156 -9.28 -17.29 5.69
N ALA A 157 -10.42 -16.87 6.22
CA ALA A 157 -11.62 -17.70 6.28
C ALA A 157 -12.22 -18.02 4.91
N SER A 158 -11.94 -17.19 3.89
CA SER A 158 -12.45 -17.37 2.53
C SER A 158 -11.52 -18.16 1.60
N LEU A 159 -10.37 -18.55 2.07
CA LEU A 159 -9.40 -19.34 1.30
C LEU A 159 -9.76 -20.82 1.21
#